data_8b02553a92bcd91a8e76935c502bb876
#
_entry.id   8b02553a92bcd91a8e76935c502bb876
#
_cell.length_a   1.000
_cell.length_b   1.000
_cell.length_c   1.000
_cell.angle_alpha   90.00
_cell.angle_beta   90.00
_cell.angle_gamma   90.00
#
_symmetry.space_group_name_H-M   'P 1'
#
loop_
_entity.id
_entity.type
_entity.pdbx_description
1 polymer ?
#
loop_
_entity_poly.entity_id
_entity_poly.type
_entity_poly.pdbx_seq_one_letter_code
_entity_poly.pdbx_strand_id
1 'polypeptide(L)'
;DKKRISTREIHLLRYGSVAFAHSVGKDLLDSLKKTFNEKDAMNIYSLALIRAAFGNVKDYQIQDRYEKSYAKVFLPGCAVSKNSISALLSNLGKSYDLLVGFMKDRIKDTVSEETKILIDGMLKNDSSRVDSFSGFSYKGRIKGTKDMSILAAIDAEKKEPLAVKVYPGNLPDAANIKDFIEEFSIEGGIEISDKGIPLEKAKEQFKDGKVGFLHPIRRNSKKQNELGLFSVLSPLKTEEGILLCS
;
A
#
# COMPACT_ATOMS: atom_id res chain seq x y z
N ASP A 1 -16.45 -53.01 -12.96
CA ASP A 1 -17.37 -52.33 -12.05
C ASP A 1 -17.19 -50.80 -12.16
N LYS A 2 -18.12 -50.16 -12.89
CA LYS A 2 -18.18 -48.71 -12.92
C LYS A 2 -18.76 -48.23 -11.58
N LYS A 3 -17.88 -47.76 -10.70
CA LYS A 3 -18.28 -47.12 -9.45
C LYS A 3 -19.18 -45.93 -9.77
N ARG A 4 -20.49 -46.03 -9.43
CA ARG A 4 -21.41 -44.89 -9.59
C ARG A 4 -21.03 -43.83 -8.57
N ILE A 5 -20.44 -42.70 -9.04
CA ILE A 5 -20.17 -41.55 -8.21
C ILE A 5 -21.48 -40.83 -7.95
N SER A 6 -21.84 -40.66 -6.69
CA SER A 6 -23.01 -39.86 -6.30
C SER A 6 -22.78 -38.40 -6.69
N THR A 7 -23.79 -37.74 -7.26
CA THR A 7 -23.73 -36.29 -7.57
C THR A 7 -23.48 -35.44 -6.32
N ARG A 8 -23.74 -35.94 -5.12
CA ARG A 8 -23.41 -35.29 -3.84
C ARG A 8 -21.93 -35.28 -3.51
N GLU A 9 -21.11 -36.10 -4.20
CA GLU A 9 -19.65 -36.17 -4.06
C GLU A 9 -18.91 -35.28 -5.05
N ILE A 10 -19.64 -34.61 -5.97
CA ILE A 10 -19.07 -33.71 -6.95
C ILE A 10 -19.02 -32.33 -6.35
N HIS A 11 -17.79 -31.82 -6.07
CA HIS A 11 -17.53 -30.46 -5.61
C HIS A 11 -16.99 -29.62 -6.74
N LEU A 12 -17.72 -28.56 -7.13
CA LEU A 12 -17.23 -27.57 -8.10
C LEU A 12 -16.41 -26.53 -7.36
N LEU A 13 -15.15 -26.40 -7.73
CA LEU A 13 -14.23 -25.41 -7.17
C LEU A 13 -13.95 -24.32 -8.21
N ARG A 14 -13.97 -23.05 -7.77
CA ARG A 14 -13.55 -21.92 -8.60
C ARG A 14 -12.05 -21.96 -8.80
N TYR A 15 -11.60 -21.93 -10.04
CA TYR A 15 -10.21 -22.09 -10.43
C TYR A 15 -9.59 -20.80 -11.01
N GLY A 16 -10.12 -20.27 -12.10
CA GLY A 16 -9.46 -19.29 -12.97
C GLY A 16 -8.86 -18.08 -12.26
N SER A 17 -9.68 -17.28 -11.57
CA SER A 17 -9.21 -16.09 -10.86
C SER A 17 -8.22 -16.41 -9.75
N VAL A 18 -8.44 -17.53 -9.04
CA VAL A 18 -7.54 -17.96 -7.96
C VAL A 18 -6.21 -18.45 -8.51
N ALA A 19 -6.22 -19.25 -9.59
CA ALA A 19 -5.00 -19.73 -10.22
C ALA A 19 -4.17 -18.57 -10.81
N PHE A 20 -4.83 -17.63 -11.45
CA PHE A 20 -4.17 -16.42 -11.96
C PHE A 20 -3.54 -15.61 -10.84
N ALA A 21 -4.31 -15.24 -9.80
CA ALA A 21 -3.79 -14.49 -8.67
C ALA A 21 -2.67 -15.24 -7.94
N HIS A 22 -2.77 -16.56 -7.81
CA HIS A 22 -1.70 -17.38 -7.22
C HIS A 22 -0.44 -17.39 -8.09
N SER A 23 -0.56 -17.50 -9.41
CA SER A 23 0.60 -17.51 -10.31
C SER A 23 1.40 -16.21 -10.27
N VAL A 24 0.70 -15.07 -10.15
CA VAL A 24 1.32 -13.75 -10.04
C VAL A 24 1.89 -13.49 -8.65
N GLY A 25 1.25 -14.05 -7.60
CA GLY A 25 1.61 -13.77 -6.21
C GLY A 25 2.62 -14.72 -5.57
N LYS A 26 3.20 -15.69 -6.29
CA LYS A 26 4.13 -16.67 -5.70
C LYS A 26 5.31 -16.03 -4.98
N ASP A 27 5.91 -15.03 -5.59
CA ASP A 27 7.07 -14.31 -5.03
C ASP A 27 6.74 -13.64 -3.69
N LEU A 28 5.49 -13.18 -3.54
CA LEU A 28 5.00 -12.64 -2.27
C LEU A 28 4.95 -13.72 -1.18
N LEU A 29 4.49 -14.93 -1.51
CA LEU A 29 4.47 -16.04 -0.55
C LEU A 29 5.89 -16.40 -0.09
N ASP A 30 6.84 -16.45 -1.03
CA ASP A 30 8.24 -16.74 -0.72
C ASP A 30 8.85 -15.63 0.15
N SER A 31 8.54 -14.37 -0.11
CA SER A 31 8.95 -13.24 0.74
C SER A 31 8.34 -13.31 2.14
N LEU A 32 7.06 -13.66 2.26
CA LEU A 32 6.41 -13.85 3.56
C LEU A 32 7.06 -14.97 4.38
N LYS A 33 7.44 -16.08 3.75
CA LYS A 33 8.10 -17.21 4.43
C LYS A 33 9.51 -16.89 4.96
N LYS A 34 10.16 -15.85 4.43
CA LYS A 34 11.46 -15.39 4.96
C LYS A 34 11.30 -14.66 6.30
N THR A 35 10.20 -13.95 6.50
CA THR A 35 9.97 -13.11 7.68
C THR A 35 9.07 -13.77 8.73
N PHE A 36 8.02 -14.46 8.29
CA PHE A 36 7.04 -15.10 9.16
C PHE A 36 7.24 -16.61 9.22
N ASN A 37 6.78 -17.24 10.29
CA ASN A 37 6.70 -18.70 10.30
C ASN A 37 5.78 -19.20 9.17
N GLU A 38 5.98 -20.44 8.74
CA GLU A 38 5.29 -20.99 7.57
C GLU A 38 3.75 -20.92 7.67
N LYS A 39 3.21 -21.20 8.87
CA LYS A 39 1.76 -21.17 9.10
C LYS A 39 1.20 -19.77 8.95
N ASP A 40 1.83 -18.76 9.54
CA ASP A 40 1.38 -17.37 9.45
C ASP A 40 1.58 -16.83 8.04
N ALA A 41 2.71 -17.12 7.38
CA ALA A 41 2.94 -16.77 5.99
C ALA A 41 1.85 -17.31 5.06
N MET A 42 1.48 -18.59 5.19
CA MET A 42 0.42 -19.21 4.41
C MET A 42 -0.96 -18.59 4.71
N ASN A 43 -1.26 -18.31 5.98
CA ASN A 43 -2.53 -17.66 6.36
C ASN A 43 -2.61 -16.23 5.80
N ILE A 44 -1.56 -15.41 5.95
CA ILE A 44 -1.49 -14.05 5.39
C ILE A 44 -1.69 -14.09 3.88
N TYR A 45 -0.94 -14.97 3.20
CA TYR A 45 -1.03 -15.10 1.76
C TYR A 45 -2.39 -15.59 1.29
N SER A 46 -3.01 -16.53 2.02
CA SER A 46 -4.36 -17.02 1.71
C SER A 46 -5.40 -15.90 1.76
N LEU A 47 -5.33 -15.01 2.76
CA LEU A 47 -6.20 -13.83 2.85
C LEU A 47 -6.01 -12.89 1.67
N ALA A 48 -4.76 -12.62 1.31
CA ALA A 48 -4.42 -11.76 0.17
C ALA A 48 -4.91 -12.38 -1.14
N LEU A 49 -4.67 -13.68 -1.35
CA LEU A 49 -5.10 -14.43 -2.53
C LEU A 49 -6.62 -14.39 -2.72
N ILE A 50 -7.39 -14.65 -1.66
CA ILE A 50 -8.85 -14.62 -1.72
C ILE A 50 -9.35 -13.21 -2.05
N ARG A 51 -8.80 -12.18 -1.43
CA ARG A 51 -9.19 -10.79 -1.73
C ARG A 51 -8.81 -10.37 -3.14
N ALA A 52 -7.64 -10.76 -3.63
CA ALA A 52 -7.23 -10.50 -5.01
C ALA A 52 -8.12 -11.24 -6.04
N ALA A 53 -8.46 -12.50 -5.78
CA ALA A 53 -9.24 -13.32 -6.71
C ALA A 53 -10.74 -12.97 -6.76
N PHE A 54 -11.31 -12.48 -5.66
CA PHE A 54 -12.77 -12.25 -5.53
C PHE A 54 -13.15 -10.80 -5.24
N GLY A 55 -12.18 -9.88 -5.15
CA GLY A 55 -12.42 -8.48 -4.91
C GLY A 55 -12.81 -8.17 -3.46
N ASN A 56 -13.82 -7.34 -3.27
CA ASN A 56 -14.19 -6.80 -1.96
C ASN A 56 -14.88 -7.82 -1.05
N VAL A 57 -14.11 -8.80 -0.55
CA VAL A 57 -14.59 -9.89 0.32
C VAL A 57 -14.46 -9.48 1.79
N LYS A 58 -15.55 -9.56 2.53
CA LYS A 58 -15.55 -9.32 3.98
C LYS A 58 -15.01 -10.54 4.73
N ASP A 59 -14.43 -10.35 5.92
CA ASP A 59 -13.75 -11.38 6.69
C ASP A 59 -14.63 -12.63 6.94
N TYR A 60 -15.92 -12.45 7.20
CA TYR A 60 -16.82 -13.58 7.41
C TYR A 60 -17.14 -14.40 6.14
N GLN A 61 -16.80 -13.88 4.95
CA GLN A 61 -17.01 -14.54 3.66
C GLN A 61 -15.75 -15.29 3.18
N ILE A 62 -14.58 -15.00 3.76
CA ILE A 62 -13.29 -15.52 3.30
C ILE A 62 -13.28 -17.04 3.38
N GLN A 63 -13.75 -17.63 4.48
CA GLN A 63 -13.79 -19.07 4.65
C GLN A 63 -14.61 -19.76 3.55
N ASP A 64 -15.81 -19.25 3.25
CA ASP A 64 -16.66 -19.80 2.18
C ASP A 64 -15.96 -19.72 0.81
N ARG A 65 -15.27 -18.60 0.51
CA ARG A 65 -14.52 -18.44 -0.74
C ARG A 65 -13.33 -19.37 -0.82
N TYR A 66 -12.61 -19.55 0.27
CA TYR A 66 -11.51 -20.50 0.37
C TYR A 66 -11.97 -21.95 0.14
N GLU A 67 -12.99 -22.40 0.86
CA GLU A 67 -13.53 -23.76 0.77
C GLU A 67 -14.08 -24.09 -0.61
N LYS A 68 -14.68 -23.12 -1.31
CA LYS A 68 -15.32 -23.28 -2.63
C LYS A 68 -14.38 -22.92 -3.79
N SER A 69 -13.08 -22.85 -3.55
CA SER A 69 -12.10 -22.51 -4.59
C SER A 69 -10.83 -23.35 -4.51
N TYR A 70 -10.01 -23.24 -5.53
CA TYR A 70 -8.70 -23.88 -5.59
C TYR A 70 -7.71 -23.31 -4.56
N ALA A 71 -8.04 -22.24 -3.85
CA ALA A 71 -7.19 -21.73 -2.77
C ALA A 71 -6.88 -22.79 -1.72
N LYS A 72 -7.88 -23.62 -1.33
CA LYS A 72 -7.66 -24.72 -0.39
C LYS A 72 -6.77 -25.84 -0.93
N VAL A 73 -6.65 -25.96 -2.26
CA VAL A 73 -5.76 -26.93 -2.91
C VAL A 73 -4.34 -26.42 -2.96
N PHE A 74 -4.16 -25.13 -3.30
CA PHE A 74 -2.85 -24.49 -3.34
C PHE A 74 -2.25 -24.26 -1.94
N LEU A 75 -3.10 -23.97 -0.97
CA LEU A 75 -2.74 -23.59 0.39
C LEU A 75 -3.55 -24.44 1.39
N PRO A 76 -3.29 -25.73 1.51
CA PRO A 76 -4.08 -26.62 2.36
C PRO A 76 -3.89 -26.27 3.85
N GLY A 77 -4.97 -26.41 4.62
CA GLY A 77 -4.94 -26.25 6.08
C GLY A 77 -4.87 -24.83 6.60
N CYS A 78 -5.05 -23.79 5.76
CA CYS A 78 -5.07 -22.41 6.23
C CYS A 78 -6.25 -22.13 7.16
N ALA A 79 -5.97 -21.40 8.24
CA ALA A 79 -6.95 -20.98 9.22
C ALA A 79 -7.61 -19.66 8.81
N VAL A 80 -8.68 -19.74 8.01
CA VAL A 80 -9.33 -18.57 7.39
C VAL A 80 -10.75 -18.30 7.91
N SER A 81 -11.13 -18.87 9.05
CA SER A 81 -12.37 -18.50 9.73
C SER A 81 -12.32 -17.06 10.25
N LYS A 82 -13.47 -16.40 10.42
CA LYS A 82 -13.52 -15.03 10.95
C LYS A 82 -12.72 -14.88 12.25
N ASN A 83 -12.82 -15.83 13.17
CA ASN A 83 -12.12 -15.78 14.44
C ASN A 83 -10.59 -15.98 14.25
N SER A 84 -10.21 -16.90 13.36
CA SER A 84 -8.79 -17.13 13.04
C SER A 84 -8.16 -15.91 12.38
N ILE A 85 -8.88 -15.24 11.48
CA ILE A 85 -8.45 -13.99 10.84
C ILE A 85 -8.26 -12.90 11.91
N SER A 86 -9.23 -12.71 12.78
CA SER A 86 -9.14 -11.72 13.86
C SER A 86 -7.94 -11.99 14.78
N ALA A 87 -7.71 -13.24 15.15
CA ALA A 87 -6.56 -13.63 15.96
C ALA A 87 -5.22 -13.39 15.23
N LEU A 88 -5.13 -13.75 13.93
CA LEU A 88 -3.97 -13.49 13.11
C LEU A 88 -3.64 -12.00 13.04
N LEU A 89 -4.63 -11.17 12.70
CA LEU A 89 -4.44 -9.72 12.60
C LEU A 89 -4.04 -9.10 13.95
N SER A 90 -4.63 -9.56 15.07
CA SER A 90 -4.23 -9.13 16.41
C SER A 90 -2.78 -9.49 16.73
N ASN A 91 -2.35 -10.70 16.38
CA ASN A 91 -0.97 -11.14 16.61
C ASN A 91 0.02 -10.37 15.72
N LEU A 92 -0.31 -10.12 14.45
CA LEU A 92 0.51 -9.29 13.56
C LEU A 92 0.66 -7.87 14.10
N GLY A 93 -0.43 -7.27 14.60
CA GLY A 93 -0.37 -5.94 15.22
C GLY A 93 0.52 -5.88 16.47
N LYS A 94 0.59 -6.97 17.25
CA LYS A 94 1.51 -7.09 18.40
C LYS A 94 2.97 -7.29 17.99
N SER A 95 3.20 -7.81 16.79
CA SER A 95 4.52 -8.08 16.21
C SER A 95 4.85 -7.06 15.13
N TYR A 96 4.64 -5.78 15.42
CA TYR A 96 4.81 -4.68 14.47
C TYR A 96 6.22 -4.67 13.84
N ASP A 97 7.26 -4.97 14.62
CA ASP A 97 8.64 -5.03 14.12
C ASP A 97 8.83 -6.05 12.97
N LEU A 98 8.10 -7.17 13.00
CA LEU A 98 8.13 -8.14 11.89
C LEU A 98 7.49 -7.57 10.62
N LEU A 99 6.40 -6.80 10.76
CA LEU A 99 5.77 -6.13 9.62
C LEU A 99 6.70 -5.08 9.02
N VAL A 100 7.35 -4.28 9.86
CA VAL A 100 8.37 -3.31 9.43
C VAL A 100 9.53 -4.01 8.75
N GLY A 101 10.05 -5.09 9.33
CA GLY A 101 11.12 -5.91 8.76
C GLY A 101 10.77 -6.43 7.37
N PHE A 102 9.57 -7.01 7.21
CA PHE A 102 9.06 -7.46 5.91
C PHE A 102 9.04 -6.35 4.86
N MET A 103 8.55 -5.16 5.22
CA MET A 103 8.49 -4.02 4.29
C MET A 103 9.89 -3.48 3.96
N LYS A 104 10.82 -3.44 4.94
CA LYS A 104 12.23 -3.08 4.69
C LYS A 104 12.91 -4.03 3.72
N ASP A 105 12.71 -5.33 3.89
CA ASP A 105 13.30 -6.33 2.98
C ASP A 105 12.76 -6.14 1.55
N ARG A 106 11.46 -5.90 1.40
CA ARG A 106 10.87 -5.60 0.09
C ARG A 106 11.43 -4.33 -0.54
N ILE A 107 11.59 -3.26 0.23
CA ILE A 107 12.19 -2.01 -0.24
C ILE A 107 13.61 -2.28 -0.71
N LYS A 108 14.41 -2.96 0.09
CA LYS A 108 15.80 -3.30 -0.25
C LYS A 108 15.92 -4.11 -1.54
N ASP A 109 14.98 -5.04 -1.77
CA ASP A 109 14.97 -5.89 -2.96
C ASP A 109 14.45 -5.16 -4.22
N THR A 110 13.68 -4.07 -4.07
CA THR A 110 12.94 -3.42 -5.15
C THR A 110 13.47 -2.04 -5.51
N VAL A 111 13.92 -1.25 -4.53
CA VAL A 111 14.31 0.15 -4.70
C VAL A 111 15.77 0.27 -5.15
N SER A 112 15.98 1.04 -6.20
CA SER A 112 17.29 1.48 -6.72
C SER A 112 17.32 3.01 -6.81
N GLU A 113 18.45 3.61 -7.16
CA GLU A 113 18.58 5.06 -7.33
C GLU A 113 17.62 5.65 -8.37
N GLU A 114 17.21 4.85 -9.36
CA GLU A 114 16.29 5.28 -10.43
C GLU A 114 14.82 5.02 -10.11
N THR A 115 14.51 4.32 -9.02
CA THR A 115 13.14 3.96 -8.65
C THR A 115 12.31 5.20 -8.32
N LYS A 116 11.17 5.37 -8.97
CA LYS A 116 10.22 6.45 -8.67
C LYS A 116 9.24 6.00 -7.60
N ILE A 117 9.38 6.56 -6.42
CA ILE A 117 8.59 6.19 -5.24
C ILE A 117 7.47 7.22 -5.05
N LEU A 118 6.23 6.79 -5.29
CA LEU A 118 5.06 7.60 -5.00
C LEU A 118 4.67 7.39 -3.54
N ILE A 119 4.71 8.46 -2.75
CA ILE A 119 4.20 8.46 -1.37
C ILE A 119 2.92 9.28 -1.32
N ASP A 120 1.82 8.63 -0.95
CA ASP A 120 0.52 9.29 -0.84
C ASP A 120 -0.17 8.93 0.46
N GLY A 121 -0.95 9.88 0.98
CA GLY A 121 -1.67 9.76 2.23
C GLY A 121 -3.18 9.79 2.04
N MET A 122 -3.88 8.89 2.70
CA MET A 122 -5.33 8.90 2.76
C MET A 122 -5.84 8.98 4.19
N LEU A 123 -6.96 9.67 4.39
CA LEU A 123 -7.67 9.65 5.67
C LEU A 123 -8.74 8.57 5.66
N LYS A 124 -8.74 7.76 6.70
CA LYS A 124 -9.75 6.75 6.97
C LYS A 124 -10.53 7.14 8.22
N ASN A 125 -11.84 7.35 8.06
CA ASN A 125 -12.71 7.58 9.22
C ASN A 125 -12.70 6.35 10.14
N ASP A 126 -12.50 6.60 11.42
CA ASP A 126 -12.53 5.59 12.46
C ASP A 126 -13.76 5.77 13.34
N SER A 127 -14.56 4.71 13.41
CA SER A 127 -15.73 4.61 14.27
C SER A 127 -15.50 3.74 15.51
N SER A 128 -14.26 3.30 15.75
CA SER A 128 -13.90 2.53 16.92
C SER A 128 -14.13 3.33 18.22
N ARG A 129 -14.63 2.65 19.23
CA ARG A 129 -14.80 3.24 20.57
C ARG A 129 -13.64 2.92 21.51
N VAL A 130 -12.78 1.97 21.12
CA VAL A 130 -11.68 1.46 21.94
C VAL A 130 -10.30 1.82 21.40
N ASP A 131 -10.25 2.37 20.18
CA ASP A 131 -9.00 2.81 19.60
C ASP A 131 -8.60 4.18 20.11
N SER A 132 -7.41 4.27 20.70
CA SER A 132 -6.79 5.52 21.16
C SER A 132 -5.91 6.18 20.10
N PHE A 133 -5.72 5.53 18.95
CA PHE A 133 -4.79 5.95 17.91
C PHE A 133 -5.39 6.98 16.96
N SER A 134 -6.70 6.98 16.78
CA SER A 134 -7.39 7.94 15.92
C SER A 134 -7.48 9.34 16.53
N GLY A 135 -7.40 10.37 15.68
CA GLY A 135 -7.44 11.77 16.09
C GLY A 135 -8.40 12.61 15.23
N PHE A 136 -8.84 13.76 15.75
CA PHE A 136 -9.67 14.69 14.98
C PHE A 136 -8.84 15.33 13.87
N SER A 137 -9.20 15.09 12.64
CA SER A 137 -8.53 15.66 11.48
C SER A 137 -9.22 16.92 10.98
N TYR A 138 -8.43 17.95 10.67
CA TYR A 138 -8.93 19.16 10.01
C TYR A 138 -9.33 18.93 8.54
N LYS A 139 -8.83 17.85 7.92
CA LYS A 139 -9.19 17.41 6.57
C LYS A 139 -10.35 16.42 6.56
N GLY A 140 -10.85 16.02 7.73
CA GLY A 140 -11.91 15.01 7.86
C GLY A 140 -13.18 15.43 7.10
N ARG A 141 -13.73 14.50 6.32
CA ARG A 141 -14.96 14.75 5.55
C ARG A 141 -16.19 14.90 6.44
N ILE A 142 -16.18 14.28 7.60
CA ILE A 142 -17.28 14.28 8.56
C ILE A 142 -16.81 15.02 9.81
N LYS A 143 -17.40 16.18 10.08
CA LYS A 143 -17.07 16.97 11.26
C LYS A 143 -17.41 16.19 12.56
N GLY A 144 -16.51 16.24 13.54
CA GLY A 144 -16.70 15.60 14.84
C GLY A 144 -16.40 14.11 14.89
N THR A 145 -15.88 13.53 13.79
CA THR A 145 -15.38 12.15 13.78
C THR A 145 -13.86 12.12 13.84
N LYS A 146 -13.35 11.03 14.40
CA LYS A 146 -11.91 10.77 14.42
C LYS A 146 -11.49 10.06 13.12
N ASP A 147 -10.29 10.34 12.70
CA ASP A 147 -9.69 9.73 11.51
C ASP A 147 -8.33 9.13 11.84
N MET A 148 -7.91 8.18 11.00
CA MET A 148 -6.54 7.69 10.90
C MET A 148 -5.96 8.15 9.56
N SER A 149 -4.70 8.56 9.55
CA SER A 149 -3.95 8.80 8.32
C SER A 149 -3.19 7.54 7.94
N ILE A 150 -3.30 7.12 6.69
CA ILE A 150 -2.58 5.98 6.15
C ILE A 150 -1.65 6.50 5.07
N LEU A 151 -0.33 6.36 5.27
CA LEU A 151 0.67 6.61 4.24
C LEU A 151 1.02 5.30 3.55
N ALA A 152 1.12 5.33 2.22
CA ALA A 152 1.57 4.23 1.41
C ALA A 152 2.66 4.68 0.45
N ALA A 153 3.72 3.88 0.32
CA ALA A 153 4.75 4.02 -0.69
C ALA A 153 4.56 2.95 -1.76
N ILE A 154 4.63 3.36 -3.02
CA ILE A 154 4.42 2.51 -4.19
C ILE A 154 5.52 2.82 -5.21
N ASP A 155 6.11 1.78 -5.82
CA ASP A 155 6.90 1.94 -7.04
C ASP A 155 5.97 2.41 -8.17
N ALA A 156 6.18 3.64 -8.66
CA ALA A 156 5.30 4.28 -9.63
C ALA A 156 5.30 3.58 -11.00
N GLU A 157 6.39 2.93 -11.36
CA GLU A 157 6.54 2.22 -12.64
C GLU A 157 5.99 0.80 -12.58
N LYS A 158 6.45 0.02 -11.62
CA LYS A 158 6.00 -1.37 -11.42
C LYS A 158 4.62 -1.46 -10.78
N LYS A 159 4.15 -0.34 -10.19
CA LYS A 159 2.90 -0.28 -9.39
C LYS A 159 2.90 -1.27 -8.22
N GLU A 160 4.06 -1.54 -7.70
CA GLU A 160 4.27 -2.47 -6.60
C GLU A 160 4.23 -1.73 -5.26
N PRO A 161 3.39 -2.16 -4.29
CA PRO A 161 3.40 -1.59 -2.96
C PRO A 161 4.70 -1.93 -2.23
N LEU A 162 5.35 -0.90 -1.67
CA LEU A 162 6.61 -1.00 -0.97
C LEU A 162 6.41 -1.04 0.55
N ALA A 163 5.69 -0.05 1.07
CA ALA A 163 5.41 0.06 2.49
C ALA A 163 4.07 0.75 2.77
N VAL A 164 3.52 0.51 3.95
CA VAL A 164 2.33 1.18 4.46
C VAL A 164 2.45 1.38 5.96
N LYS A 165 2.04 2.55 6.45
CA LYS A 165 1.98 2.86 7.88
C LYS A 165 0.74 3.67 8.21
N VAL A 166 0.21 3.45 9.41
CA VAL A 166 -0.95 4.16 9.95
C VAL A 166 -0.48 5.19 10.97
N TYR A 167 -1.01 6.39 10.89
CA TYR A 167 -0.73 7.52 11.78
C TYR A 167 -2.02 8.09 12.37
N PRO A 168 -1.95 8.77 13.52
CA PRO A 168 -3.07 9.57 14.01
C PRO A 168 -3.51 10.63 12.99
N GLY A 169 -4.81 10.74 12.75
CA GLY A 169 -5.36 11.63 11.73
C GLY A 169 -5.16 13.12 11.97
N ASN A 170 -4.76 13.52 13.17
CA ASN A 170 -4.46 14.91 13.54
C ASN A 170 -3.01 15.34 13.22
N LEU A 171 -2.15 14.44 12.76
CA LEU A 171 -0.79 14.77 12.41
C LEU A 171 -0.69 15.31 10.97
N PRO A 172 0.16 16.33 10.73
CA PRO A 172 0.43 16.81 9.38
C PRO A 172 1.14 15.76 8.52
N ASP A 173 0.75 15.63 7.25
CA ASP A 173 1.36 14.67 6.31
C ASP A 173 2.88 14.83 6.20
N ALA A 174 3.36 16.08 6.20
CA ALA A 174 4.79 16.37 6.11
C ALA A 174 5.63 15.78 7.26
N ALA A 175 5.09 15.75 8.49
CA ALA A 175 5.80 15.13 9.63
C ALA A 175 5.79 13.60 9.51
N ASN A 176 4.67 13.05 9.03
CA ASN A 176 4.50 11.62 8.86
C ASN A 176 5.43 11.06 7.77
N ILE A 177 5.67 11.80 6.67
CA ILE A 177 6.54 11.35 5.58
C ILE A 177 7.98 11.19 6.04
N LYS A 178 8.50 12.14 6.82
CA LYS A 178 9.87 12.03 7.35
C LYS A 178 10.02 10.76 8.20
N ASP A 179 9.13 10.60 9.18
CA ASP A 179 9.11 9.42 10.05
C ASP A 179 8.96 8.12 9.24
N PHE A 180 8.12 8.13 8.19
CA PHE A 180 7.91 7.00 7.29
C PHE A 180 9.20 6.61 6.55
N ILE A 181 9.91 7.57 5.97
CA ILE A 181 11.16 7.32 5.25
C ILE A 181 12.24 6.80 6.19
N GLU A 182 12.37 7.38 7.38
CA GLU A 182 13.32 6.96 8.39
C GLU A 182 13.02 5.55 8.91
N GLU A 183 11.76 5.26 9.26
CA GLU A 183 11.36 3.96 9.77
C GLU A 183 11.59 2.84 8.78
N PHE A 184 11.22 3.03 7.51
CA PHE A 184 11.40 2.01 6.49
C PHE A 184 12.78 2.01 5.84
N SER A 185 13.69 2.90 6.27
CA SER A 185 15.04 3.02 5.76
C SER A 185 15.06 3.13 4.23
N ILE A 186 14.19 4.01 3.68
CA ILE A 186 14.12 4.25 2.24
C ILE A 186 15.37 5.04 1.87
N GLU A 187 16.31 4.39 1.20
CA GLU A 187 17.54 4.99 0.68
C GLU A 187 17.58 4.79 -0.84
N GLY A 188 17.94 5.84 -1.56
CA GLY A 188 17.85 5.85 -3.02
C GLY A 188 16.44 6.15 -3.54
N GLY A 189 16.33 6.22 -4.87
CA GLY A 189 15.09 6.54 -5.55
C GLY A 189 14.71 8.03 -5.54
N ILE A 190 13.61 8.32 -6.21
CA ILE A 190 13.04 9.67 -6.32
C ILE A 190 11.66 9.64 -5.70
N GLU A 191 11.48 10.32 -4.59
CA GLU A 191 10.18 10.49 -3.94
C GLU A 191 9.32 11.47 -4.74
N ILE A 192 8.08 11.07 -5.00
CA ILE A 192 7.08 11.89 -5.68
C ILE A 192 5.89 12.02 -4.74
N SER A 193 5.59 13.24 -4.33
CA SER A 193 4.42 13.52 -3.48
C SER A 193 3.55 14.64 -4.03
N ASP A 194 2.33 14.74 -3.50
CA ASP A 194 1.39 15.82 -3.85
C ASP A 194 1.84 17.16 -3.25
N LYS A 195 1.28 18.25 -3.82
CA LYS A 195 1.44 19.64 -3.37
C LYS A 195 1.10 19.91 -1.90
N GLY A 196 0.67 18.90 -1.16
CA GLY A 196 0.38 18.98 0.28
C GLY A 196 1.59 19.34 1.13
N ILE A 197 2.81 18.99 0.68
CA ILE A 197 4.05 19.28 1.38
C ILE A 197 4.64 20.60 0.87
N PRO A 198 4.96 21.58 1.75
CA PRO A 198 5.67 22.77 1.34
C PRO A 198 7.07 22.44 0.81
N LEU A 199 7.47 23.03 -0.33
CA LEU A 199 8.76 22.78 -0.96
C LEU A 199 9.96 22.96 0.00
N GLU A 200 9.92 23.98 0.86
CA GLU A 200 10.99 24.23 1.83
C GLU A 200 11.11 23.12 2.88
N LYS A 201 9.98 22.54 3.31
CA LYS A 201 9.98 21.36 4.19
C LYS A 201 10.50 20.12 3.48
N ALA A 202 10.14 19.92 2.21
CA ALA A 202 10.70 18.84 1.42
C ALA A 202 12.21 18.95 1.29
N LYS A 203 12.73 20.13 0.96
CA LYS A 203 14.19 20.38 0.89
C LYS A 203 14.90 20.09 2.21
N GLU A 204 14.28 20.45 3.35
CA GLU A 204 14.84 20.16 4.66
C GLU A 204 14.84 18.67 4.98
N GLN A 205 13.76 17.97 4.64
CA GLN A 205 13.62 16.53 4.85
C GLN A 205 14.60 15.69 4.05
N PHE A 206 14.89 16.10 2.80
CA PHE A 206 15.77 15.39 1.88
C PHE A 206 17.16 16.03 1.75
N LYS A 207 17.54 16.80 2.76
CA LYS A 207 18.82 17.57 2.75
C LYS A 207 20.06 16.67 2.73
N ASP A 208 19.97 15.47 3.24
CA ASP A 208 21.06 14.49 3.27
C ASP A 208 21.37 13.88 1.89
N GLY A 209 20.52 14.12 0.89
CA GLY A 209 20.71 13.67 -0.49
C GLY A 209 20.54 12.16 -0.69
N LYS A 210 20.10 11.42 0.33
CA LYS A 210 19.90 9.97 0.24
C LYS A 210 18.72 9.58 -0.66
N VAL A 211 17.71 10.45 -0.73
CA VAL A 211 16.53 10.28 -1.57
C VAL A 211 16.33 11.54 -2.39
N GLY A 212 16.19 11.40 -3.70
CA GLY A 212 15.75 12.50 -4.57
C GLY A 212 14.29 12.85 -4.31
N PHE A 213 13.85 14.06 -4.64
CA PHE A 213 12.45 14.42 -4.51
C PHE A 213 11.92 15.21 -5.71
N LEU A 214 10.68 14.98 -6.07
CA LEU A 214 9.94 15.69 -7.10
C LEU A 214 8.61 16.19 -6.53
N HIS A 215 8.51 17.51 -6.36
CA HIS A 215 7.34 18.16 -5.80
C HIS A 215 6.77 19.21 -6.74
N PRO A 216 5.44 19.27 -6.91
CA PRO A 216 4.84 20.32 -7.70
C PRO A 216 4.95 21.67 -6.99
N ILE A 217 5.26 22.70 -7.74
CA ILE A 217 5.25 24.08 -7.24
C ILE A 217 3.78 24.53 -7.11
N ARG A 218 3.42 25.05 -5.94
CA ARG A 218 2.06 25.55 -5.71
C ARG A 218 1.75 26.73 -6.64
N ARG A 219 0.59 26.66 -7.30
CA ARG A 219 0.07 27.75 -8.13
C ARG A 219 0.01 29.05 -7.31
N ASN A 220 0.38 30.17 -7.93
CA ASN A 220 0.45 31.50 -7.30
C ASN A 220 1.41 31.59 -6.10
N SER A 221 2.40 30.70 -6.03
CA SER A 221 3.45 30.80 -5.01
C SER A 221 4.49 31.86 -5.39
N LYS A 222 5.13 32.45 -4.36
CA LYS A 222 6.26 33.37 -4.56
C LYS A 222 7.34 32.75 -5.44
N LYS A 223 7.57 31.45 -5.30
CA LYS A 223 8.55 30.68 -6.07
C LYS A 223 8.26 30.63 -7.58
N GLN A 224 6.99 30.58 -7.97
CA GLN A 224 6.62 30.65 -9.39
C GLN A 224 7.01 31.99 -10.01
N ASN A 225 6.81 33.09 -9.25
CA ASN A 225 7.18 34.43 -9.71
C ASN A 225 8.72 34.58 -9.79
N GLU A 226 9.45 34.08 -8.79
CA GLU A 226 10.93 34.09 -8.79
C GLU A 226 11.53 33.31 -9.96
N LEU A 227 10.89 32.19 -10.34
CA LEU A 227 11.30 31.37 -11.48
C LEU A 227 10.79 31.89 -12.83
N GLY A 228 9.99 32.97 -12.84
CA GLY A 228 9.44 33.53 -14.06
C GLY A 228 8.48 32.62 -14.82
N LEU A 229 7.81 31.67 -14.13
CA LEU A 229 6.97 30.66 -14.77
C LEU A 229 5.69 31.20 -15.42
N PHE A 230 5.35 32.47 -15.17
CA PHE A 230 4.25 33.17 -15.83
C PHE A 230 4.70 34.06 -17.00
N SER A 231 6.02 34.20 -17.22
CA SER A 231 6.54 34.96 -18.36
C SER A 231 6.82 33.99 -19.50
N VAL A 232 6.08 34.13 -20.59
CA VAL A 232 6.35 33.41 -21.83
C VAL A 232 7.55 34.08 -22.49
N LEU A 233 8.73 33.52 -22.29
CA LEU A 233 9.99 34.04 -22.90
C LEU A 233 10.12 33.58 -24.36
N SER A 234 9.58 32.40 -24.70
CA SER A 234 9.52 31.88 -26.06
C SER A 234 8.42 30.80 -26.16
N PRO A 235 7.77 30.65 -27.32
CA PRO A 235 6.83 29.57 -27.53
C PRO A 235 7.54 28.21 -27.51
N LEU A 236 6.93 27.21 -26.85
CA LEU A 236 7.44 25.85 -26.87
C LEU A 236 7.25 25.27 -28.27
N LYS A 237 8.35 24.94 -28.96
CA LYS A 237 8.30 24.25 -30.26
C LYS A 237 8.29 22.75 -30.02
N THR A 238 7.26 22.08 -30.49
CA THR A 238 7.16 20.62 -30.54
C THR A 238 7.27 20.15 -31.99
N GLU A 239 7.48 18.86 -32.21
CA GLU A 239 7.47 18.27 -33.57
C GLU A 239 6.12 18.45 -34.29
N GLU A 240 5.03 18.65 -33.54
CA GLU A 240 3.66 18.83 -34.05
C GLU A 240 3.26 20.30 -34.22
N GLY A 241 4.10 21.27 -33.83
CA GLY A 241 3.81 22.70 -33.94
C GLY A 241 4.24 23.54 -32.74
N ILE A 242 3.67 24.74 -32.62
CA ILE A 242 3.96 25.71 -31.55
C ILE A 242 2.84 25.62 -30.51
N LEU A 243 3.19 25.20 -29.29
CA LEU A 243 2.27 25.28 -28.14
C LEU A 243 2.50 26.62 -27.42
N LEU A 244 1.45 27.43 -27.33
CA LEU A 244 1.41 28.60 -26.47
C LEU A 244 0.96 28.15 -25.08
N CYS A 245 1.88 28.14 -24.10
CA CYS A 245 1.50 28.01 -22.70
C CYS A 245 1.00 29.36 -22.20
N SER A 246 -0.31 29.47 -21.97
CA SER A 246 -0.93 30.59 -21.27
C SER A 246 -1.00 30.33 -19.77
#